data_c17d0366634e1771d1e7b486e83b0c8c
#
_entry.id   c17d0366634e1771d1e7b486e83b0c8c
#
_cell.length_a   1.000
_cell.length_b   1.000
_cell.length_c   1.000
_cell.angle_alpha   90.00
_cell.angle_beta   90.00
_cell.angle_gamma   90.00
#
_symmetry.space_group_name_H-M   'P 1'
#
loop_
_entity.id
_entity.type
_entity.pdbx_description
1 polymer ?
#
loop_
_entity_poly.entity_id
_entity_poly.type
_entity_poly.pdbx_seq_one_letter_code
_entity_poly.pdbx_strand_id
1 'polypeptide(L)'
;MHNEHTDEHFQLRIDNGEHIESKDYMPEGYRKHLIRQMSQHAHSEVIGMQPEGNWITRAPSLRAKQILLAKIQDEGGHGLYLYSAAETLGISRVELIDQLHTGKAKYSNIFNYPALNWADIGAIGWLVDGAAIVNQVSLQRTSYGPYSRAMVRICKEESFHQRQGYEIMAKMMAGTKDQQAMAQDAMNRWWWPALMMFGPHDTDS
;
A
#
# COMPACT_ATOMS: atom_id res chain seq x y z
N MET A 1 23.07 -34.47 -13.04
CA MET A 1 22.45 -33.70 -11.95
C MET A 1 22.49 -32.25 -12.38
N HIS A 2 21.34 -31.66 -12.73
CA HIS A 2 21.28 -30.21 -12.98
C HIS A 2 21.57 -29.52 -11.66
N ASN A 3 22.49 -28.57 -11.68
CA ASN A 3 22.81 -27.77 -10.51
C ASN A 3 21.63 -26.84 -10.24
N GLU A 4 20.84 -27.11 -9.20
CA GLU A 4 19.62 -26.35 -8.85
C GLU A 4 19.91 -24.90 -8.40
N HIS A 5 21.19 -24.54 -8.28
CA HIS A 5 21.67 -23.25 -7.84
C HIS A 5 22.31 -22.44 -8.96
N THR A 6 21.62 -22.29 -10.09
CA THR A 6 22.06 -21.47 -11.22
C THR A 6 21.00 -20.44 -11.62
N ASP A 7 21.43 -19.32 -12.17
CA ASP A 7 20.52 -18.29 -12.69
C ASP A 7 19.63 -18.83 -13.82
N GLU A 8 20.13 -19.75 -14.62
CA GLU A 8 19.36 -20.40 -15.69
C GLU A 8 18.22 -21.27 -15.13
N HIS A 9 18.50 -22.06 -14.09
CA HIS A 9 17.47 -22.87 -13.43
C HIS A 9 16.45 -21.97 -12.71
N PHE A 10 16.90 -20.91 -12.06
CA PHE A 10 16.02 -19.92 -11.46
C PHE A 10 15.09 -19.29 -12.51
N GLN A 11 15.65 -18.84 -13.67
CA GLN A 11 14.84 -18.25 -14.74
C GLN A 11 13.81 -19.23 -15.29
N LEU A 12 14.18 -20.50 -15.49
CA LEU A 12 13.26 -21.53 -15.94
C LEU A 12 12.07 -21.71 -14.99
N ARG A 13 12.29 -21.67 -13.68
CA ARG A 13 11.20 -21.72 -12.68
C ARG A 13 10.27 -20.52 -12.80
N ILE A 14 10.81 -19.31 -12.96
CA ILE A 14 10.03 -18.10 -13.18
C ILE A 14 9.19 -18.22 -14.46
N ASP A 15 9.76 -18.66 -15.55
CA ASP A 15 9.09 -18.82 -16.85
C ASP A 15 7.96 -19.86 -16.78
N ASN A 16 8.10 -20.88 -15.94
CA ASN A 16 7.08 -21.88 -15.64
C ASN A 16 6.00 -21.38 -14.67
N GLY A 17 6.10 -20.15 -14.15
CA GLY A 17 5.15 -19.59 -13.18
C GLY A 17 5.26 -20.19 -11.79
N GLU A 18 6.40 -20.79 -11.44
CA GLU A 18 6.64 -21.32 -10.11
C GLU A 18 6.96 -20.21 -9.10
N HIS A 19 6.50 -20.39 -7.86
CA HIS A 19 6.93 -19.51 -6.78
C HIS A 19 8.34 -19.86 -6.30
N ILE A 20 9.10 -18.81 -6.02
CA ILE A 20 10.39 -18.88 -5.35
C ILE A 20 10.15 -18.67 -3.85
N GLU A 21 10.59 -19.61 -3.04
CA GLU A 21 10.46 -19.54 -1.59
C GLU A 21 11.75 -19.02 -0.93
N SER A 22 11.67 -18.67 0.34
CA SER A 22 12.76 -18.01 1.08
C SER A 22 14.08 -18.83 1.16
N LYS A 23 13.98 -20.15 1.03
CA LYS A 23 15.13 -21.07 1.07
C LYS A 23 15.65 -21.46 -0.30
N ASP A 24 14.93 -21.09 -1.35
CA ASP A 24 15.33 -21.38 -2.72
C ASP A 24 16.51 -20.51 -3.13
N TYR A 25 17.28 -21.03 -4.07
CA TYR A 25 18.27 -20.21 -4.77
C TYR A 25 17.59 -19.04 -5.48
N MET A 26 18.16 -17.87 -5.34
CA MET A 26 17.76 -16.67 -6.10
C MET A 26 18.99 -15.79 -6.37
N PRO A 27 19.08 -15.19 -7.57
CA PRO A 27 20.13 -14.23 -7.87
C PRO A 27 20.12 -13.04 -6.91
N GLU A 28 21.31 -12.53 -6.58
CA GLU A 28 21.47 -11.43 -5.65
C GLU A 28 20.73 -10.14 -6.11
N GLY A 29 20.69 -9.89 -7.41
CA GLY A 29 19.94 -8.78 -8.00
C GLY A 29 18.43 -8.89 -7.72
N TYR A 30 17.86 -10.07 -7.87
CA TYR A 30 16.46 -10.36 -7.58
C TYR A 30 16.16 -10.16 -6.09
N ARG A 31 17.00 -10.71 -5.20
CA ARG A 31 16.88 -10.54 -3.75
C ARG A 31 16.87 -9.06 -3.33
N LYS A 32 17.84 -8.29 -3.81
CA LYS A 32 17.95 -6.85 -3.51
C LYS A 32 16.74 -6.06 -4.00
N HIS A 33 16.26 -6.40 -5.19
CA HIS A 33 15.08 -5.74 -5.77
C HIS A 33 13.82 -6.01 -4.93
N LEU A 34 13.60 -7.26 -4.51
CA LEU A 34 12.49 -7.64 -3.64
C LEU A 34 12.55 -6.95 -2.28
N ILE A 35 13.72 -6.94 -1.63
CA ILE A 35 13.89 -6.25 -0.34
C ILE A 35 13.50 -4.78 -0.49
N ARG A 36 14.02 -4.10 -1.52
CA ARG A 36 13.70 -2.69 -1.78
C ARG A 36 12.21 -2.48 -1.99
N GLN A 37 11.57 -3.30 -2.82
CA GLN A 37 10.14 -3.17 -3.16
C GLN A 37 9.26 -3.41 -1.94
N MET A 38 9.46 -4.52 -1.23
CA MET A 38 8.67 -4.85 -0.05
C MET A 38 8.88 -3.87 1.09
N SER A 39 10.12 -3.41 1.31
CA SER A 39 10.41 -2.43 2.35
C SER A 39 9.74 -1.09 2.07
N GLN A 40 9.85 -0.59 0.82
CA GLN A 40 9.20 0.66 0.43
C GLN A 40 7.67 0.57 0.53
N HIS A 41 7.09 -0.57 0.19
CA HIS A 41 5.67 -0.85 0.35
C HIS A 41 5.29 -0.84 1.84
N ALA A 42 5.98 -1.62 2.68
CA ALA A 42 5.75 -1.66 4.13
C ALA A 42 5.85 -0.28 4.80
N HIS A 43 6.84 0.51 4.40
CA HIS A 43 7.00 1.89 4.88
C HIS A 43 5.81 2.77 4.46
N SER A 44 5.28 2.57 3.26
CA SER A 44 4.13 3.31 2.76
C SER A 44 2.87 3.00 3.57
N GLU A 45 2.62 1.73 3.89
CA GLU A 45 1.51 1.31 4.76
C GLU A 45 1.60 1.96 6.15
N VAL A 46 2.78 1.88 6.78
CA VAL A 46 2.99 2.45 8.12
C VAL A 46 2.83 3.97 8.14
N ILE A 47 3.37 4.68 7.14
CA ILE A 47 3.21 6.13 7.06
C ILE A 47 1.79 6.52 6.64
N GLY A 48 1.14 5.71 5.79
CA GLY A 48 -0.25 5.90 5.35
C GLY A 48 -1.27 5.93 6.49
N MET A 49 -0.96 5.26 7.60
CA MET A 49 -1.79 5.34 8.81
C MET A 49 -1.96 6.76 9.36
N GLN A 50 -0.98 7.65 9.18
CA GLN A 50 -0.93 8.94 9.88
C GLN A 50 -1.99 9.95 9.41
N PRO A 51 -2.19 10.21 8.11
CA PRO A 51 -3.19 11.17 7.64
C PRO A 51 -4.59 10.87 8.16
N GLU A 52 -4.96 9.60 8.17
CA GLU A 52 -6.27 9.15 8.62
C GLU A 52 -6.33 8.97 10.14
N GLY A 53 -5.24 8.49 10.77
CA GLY A 53 -5.13 8.32 12.22
C GLY A 53 -5.37 9.62 12.99
N ASN A 54 -4.90 10.73 12.45
CA ASN A 54 -5.15 12.07 13.00
C ASN A 54 -6.63 12.49 13.00
N TRP A 55 -7.48 11.76 12.26
CA TRP A 55 -8.91 12.04 12.15
C TRP A 55 -9.81 11.15 13.03
N ILE A 56 -9.28 10.13 13.71
CA ILE A 56 -10.08 9.23 14.56
C ILE A 56 -10.91 10.04 15.57
N THR A 57 -10.29 10.97 16.28
CA THR A 57 -10.98 11.79 17.30
C THR A 57 -11.95 12.80 16.69
N ARG A 58 -11.75 13.21 15.45
CA ARG A 58 -12.52 14.22 14.71
C ARG A 58 -13.60 13.62 13.80
N ALA A 59 -13.62 12.32 13.61
CA ALA A 59 -14.64 11.66 12.80
C ALA A 59 -16.06 11.96 13.31
N PRO A 60 -17.06 12.16 12.42
CA PRO A 60 -18.33 12.81 12.74
C PRO A 60 -19.29 11.97 13.59
N SER A 61 -19.02 10.69 13.79
CA SER A 61 -19.84 9.80 14.60
C SER A 61 -19.01 8.68 15.23
N LEU A 62 -19.55 8.04 16.29
CA LEU A 62 -18.90 6.87 16.89
C LEU A 62 -18.66 5.75 15.86
N ARG A 63 -19.64 5.50 14.98
CA ARG A 63 -19.49 4.51 13.91
C ARG A 63 -18.35 4.88 12.94
N ALA A 64 -18.25 6.15 12.55
CA ALA A 64 -17.16 6.60 11.69
C ALA A 64 -15.80 6.46 12.37
N LYS A 65 -15.71 6.74 13.68
CA LYS A 65 -14.49 6.52 14.47
C LYS A 65 -14.07 5.04 14.51
N GLN A 66 -15.03 4.14 14.73
CA GLN A 66 -14.77 2.69 14.77
C GLN A 66 -14.29 2.15 13.42
N ILE A 67 -14.92 2.59 12.33
CA ILE A 67 -14.54 2.19 10.97
C ILE A 67 -13.13 2.70 10.66
N LEU A 68 -12.86 3.96 10.95
CA LEU A 68 -11.53 4.55 10.68
C LEU A 68 -10.44 3.89 11.54
N LEU A 69 -10.74 3.58 12.81
CA LEU A 69 -9.81 2.85 13.67
C LEU A 69 -9.51 1.46 13.12
N ALA A 70 -10.52 0.72 12.65
CA ALA A 70 -10.33 -0.59 12.05
C ALA A 70 -9.43 -0.50 10.80
N LYS A 71 -9.71 0.46 9.91
CA LYS A 71 -8.88 0.70 8.73
C LYS A 71 -7.41 0.94 9.12
N ILE A 72 -7.14 1.83 10.07
CA ILE A 72 -5.77 2.15 10.50
C ILE A 72 -5.06 0.94 11.11
N GLN A 73 -5.80 0.09 11.82
CA GLN A 73 -5.24 -1.18 12.32
C GLN A 73 -4.89 -2.14 11.18
N ASP A 74 -5.69 -2.19 10.11
CA ASP A 74 -5.39 -2.98 8.92
C ASP A 74 -4.12 -2.47 8.24
N GLU A 75 -3.97 -1.15 8.01
CA GLU A 75 -2.77 -0.54 7.42
C GLU A 75 -1.49 -0.90 8.21
N GLY A 76 -1.57 -0.81 9.55
CA GLY A 76 -0.48 -1.27 10.43
C GLY A 76 -0.19 -2.76 10.28
N GLY A 77 -1.23 -3.58 10.11
CA GLY A 77 -1.14 -5.00 9.83
C GLY A 77 -0.49 -5.30 8.48
N HIS A 78 -0.85 -4.55 7.43
CA HIS A 78 -0.25 -4.65 6.09
C HIS A 78 1.26 -4.39 6.15
N GLY A 79 1.68 -3.32 6.81
CA GLY A 79 3.09 -3.04 7.05
C GLY A 79 3.82 -4.19 7.75
N LEU A 80 3.20 -4.81 8.77
CA LEU A 80 3.78 -5.95 9.47
C LEU A 80 3.89 -7.20 8.59
N TYR A 81 2.92 -7.49 7.72
CA TYR A 81 3.00 -8.63 6.79
C TYR A 81 4.13 -8.45 5.80
N LEU A 82 4.28 -7.24 5.25
CA LEU A 82 5.31 -6.89 4.29
C LEU A 82 6.71 -6.92 4.91
N TYR A 83 6.87 -6.39 6.12
CA TYR A 83 8.13 -6.53 6.87
C TYR A 83 8.46 -8.01 7.12
N SER A 84 7.46 -8.81 7.52
CA SER A 84 7.69 -10.25 7.73
C SER A 84 8.11 -10.97 6.45
N ALA A 85 7.55 -10.59 5.30
CA ALA A 85 7.99 -11.12 4.01
C ALA A 85 9.43 -10.68 3.67
N ALA A 86 9.81 -9.43 3.95
CA ALA A 86 11.18 -8.94 3.77
C ALA A 86 12.18 -9.64 4.70
N GLU A 87 11.79 -9.91 5.96
CA GLU A 87 12.63 -10.65 6.92
C GLU A 87 13.03 -12.03 6.41
N THR A 88 12.19 -12.68 5.61
CA THR A 88 12.54 -13.98 5.00
C THR A 88 13.69 -13.89 3.99
N LEU A 89 14.04 -12.69 3.53
CA LEU A 89 15.19 -12.42 2.67
C LEU A 89 16.45 -11.99 3.45
N GLY A 90 16.39 -12.00 4.79
CA GLY A 90 17.54 -11.77 5.64
C GLY A 90 17.76 -10.31 6.08
N ILE A 91 16.78 -9.42 5.84
CA ILE A 91 16.82 -8.06 6.40
C ILE A 91 15.96 -7.98 7.66
N SER A 92 16.47 -7.34 8.71
CA SER A 92 15.74 -7.20 9.98
C SER A 92 14.65 -6.14 9.89
N ARG A 93 13.45 -6.45 10.43
CA ARG A 93 12.37 -5.46 10.61
C ARG A 93 12.84 -4.25 11.42
N VAL A 94 13.63 -4.48 12.46
CA VAL A 94 14.17 -3.41 13.30
C VAL A 94 15.02 -2.46 12.48
N GLU A 95 15.87 -3.01 11.60
CA GLU A 95 16.69 -2.21 10.69
C GLU A 95 15.83 -1.40 9.70
N LEU A 96 14.80 -2.01 9.12
CA LEU A 96 13.87 -1.34 8.20
C LEU A 96 13.12 -0.19 8.87
N ILE A 97 12.64 -0.41 10.09
CA ILE A 97 11.94 0.63 10.88
C ILE A 97 12.92 1.75 11.28
N ASP A 98 14.14 1.42 11.66
CA ASP A 98 15.18 2.42 11.94
C ASP A 98 15.50 3.29 10.71
N GLN A 99 15.61 2.67 9.53
CA GLN A 99 15.78 3.39 8.26
C GLN A 99 14.62 4.36 7.99
N LEU A 100 13.38 3.96 8.30
CA LEU A 100 12.21 4.82 8.15
C LEU A 100 12.26 6.01 9.12
N HIS A 101 12.50 5.77 10.40
CA HIS A 101 12.56 6.82 11.42
C HIS A 101 13.73 7.79 11.25
N THR A 102 14.84 7.32 10.71
CA THR A 102 16.02 8.16 10.43
C THR A 102 15.97 8.88 9.09
N GLY A 103 14.86 8.75 8.33
CA GLY A 103 14.69 9.41 7.04
C GLY A 103 15.53 8.82 5.91
N LYS A 104 16.10 7.64 6.09
CA LYS A 104 16.91 6.95 5.07
C LYS A 104 16.06 6.08 4.13
N ALA A 105 14.84 5.75 4.53
CA ALA A 105 13.91 4.95 3.75
C ALA A 105 13.02 5.82 2.86
N LYS A 106 12.55 5.23 1.76
CA LYS A 106 11.54 5.83 0.88
C LYS A 106 10.18 5.21 1.16
N TYR A 107 9.15 6.03 1.03
CA TYR A 107 7.74 5.63 1.04
C TYR A 107 6.96 6.47 0.01
N SER A 108 5.70 6.16 -0.21
CA SER A 108 4.85 6.91 -1.14
C SER A 108 4.66 8.35 -0.67
N ASN A 109 5.06 9.32 -1.48
CA ASN A 109 5.01 10.74 -1.13
C ASN A 109 3.58 11.29 -1.02
N ILE A 110 2.58 10.56 -1.48
CA ILE A 110 1.17 10.95 -1.36
C ILE A 110 0.75 11.12 0.10
N PHE A 111 1.37 10.38 1.02
CA PHE A 111 1.09 10.48 2.46
C PHE A 111 1.66 11.74 3.13
N ASN A 112 2.41 12.57 2.40
CA ASN A 112 2.85 13.88 2.85
C ASN A 112 1.80 14.98 2.61
N TYR A 113 0.74 14.71 1.84
CA TYR A 113 -0.34 15.66 1.63
C TYR A 113 -1.26 15.71 2.87
N PRO A 114 -1.64 16.91 3.32
CA PRO A 114 -2.46 17.06 4.52
C PRO A 114 -3.92 16.70 4.25
N ALA A 115 -4.52 15.95 5.18
CA ALA A 115 -5.98 15.77 5.24
C ALA A 115 -6.60 16.94 6.02
N LEU A 116 -7.24 17.88 5.32
CA LEU A 116 -7.71 19.15 5.88
C LEU A 116 -9.12 19.06 6.48
N ASN A 117 -9.96 18.18 5.95
CA ASN A 117 -11.33 17.98 6.38
C ASN A 117 -11.79 16.52 6.22
N TRP A 118 -13.02 16.23 6.66
CA TRP A 118 -13.56 14.87 6.60
C TRP A 118 -13.75 14.34 5.19
N ALA A 119 -13.94 15.21 4.20
CA ALA A 119 -14.02 14.80 2.80
C ALA A 119 -12.68 14.27 2.28
N ASP A 120 -11.55 14.76 2.81
CA ASP A 120 -10.23 14.23 2.45
C ASP A 120 -10.09 12.76 2.86
N ILE A 121 -10.63 12.38 4.01
CA ILE A 121 -10.63 10.97 4.44
C ILE A 121 -11.43 10.10 3.46
N GLY A 122 -12.55 10.63 2.95
CA GLY A 122 -13.31 9.98 1.88
C GLY A 122 -12.53 9.89 0.56
N ALA A 123 -11.86 10.99 0.17
CA ALA A 123 -11.07 11.04 -1.06
C ALA A 123 -9.82 10.13 -0.99
N ILE A 124 -9.14 10.09 0.15
CA ILE A 124 -8.02 9.16 0.38
C ILE A 124 -8.51 7.72 0.19
N GLY A 125 -9.52 7.29 0.95
CA GLY A 125 -10.06 5.95 0.86
C GLY A 125 -10.54 5.60 -0.56
N TRP A 126 -11.18 6.52 -1.26
CA TRP A 126 -11.71 6.20 -2.59
C TRP A 126 -10.65 6.26 -3.69
N LEU A 127 -9.83 7.32 -3.74
CA LEU A 127 -8.89 7.55 -4.82
C LEU A 127 -7.52 6.94 -4.55
N VAL A 128 -6.97 7.13 -3.34
CA VAL A 128 -5.61 6.67 -3.02
C VAL A 128 -5.60 5.17 -2.81
N ASP A 129 -6.50 4.63 -1.97
CA ASP A 129 -6.60 3.17 -1.79
C ASP A 129 -7.07 2.51 -3.10
N GLY A 130 -7.93 3.19 -3.89
CA GLY A 130 -8.31 2.72 -5.22
C GLY A 130 -7.13 2.57 -6.16
N ALA A 131 -6.23 3.55 -6.21
CA ALA A 131 -5.00 3.49 -6.98
C ALA A 131 -4.04 2.43 -6.43
N ALA A 132 -3.94 2.31 -5.09
CA ALA A 132 -3.16 1.28 -4.43
C ALA A 132 -3.62 -0.11 -4.85
N ILE A 133 -4.92 -0.42 -4.80
CA ILE A 133 -5.48 -1.71 -5.22
C ILE A 133 -5.08 -2.05 -6.66
N VAL A 134 -5.26 -1.12 -7.60
CA VAL A 134 -4.94 -1.35 -9.01
C VAL A 134 -3.46 -1.70 -9.18
N ASN A 135 -2.56 -1.00 -8.49
CA ASN A 135 -1.12 -1.30 -8.51
C ASN A 135 -0.79 -2.63 -7.82
N GLN A 136 -1.49 -2.95 -6.74
CA GLN A 136 -1.17 -4.09 -5.87
C GLN A 136 -1.73 -5.42 -6.37
N VAL A 137 -2.84 -5.43 -7.12
CA VAL A 137 -3.49 -6.67 -7.61
C VAL A 137 -2.52 -7.53 -8.43
N SER A 138 -1.67 -6.94 -9.24
CA SER A 138 -0.65 -7.66 -10.02
C SER A 138 0.38 -8.36 -9.12
N LEU A 139 0.66 -7.79 -7.93
CA LEU A 139 1.63 -8.34 -6.97
C LEU A 139 1.17 -9.65 -6.31
N GLN A 140 -0.12 -9.98 -6.39
CA GLN A 140 -0.62 -11.29 -5.98
C GLN A 140 -0.04 -12.45 -6.82
N ARG A 141 0.49 -12.12 -8.01
CA ARG A 141 1.12 -13.07 -8.94
C ARG A 141 2.64 -12.88 -9.00
N THR A 142 3.22 -12.14 -8.06
CA THR A 142 4.68 -12.01 -8.00
C THR A 142 5.33 -13.38 -7.81
N SER A 143 6.49 -13.56 -8.41
CA SER A 143 7.23 -14.83 -8.34
C SER A 143 7.73 -15.18 -6.94
N TYR A 144 7.80 -14.23 -6.00
CA TYR A 144 8.22 -14.49 -4.63
C TYR A 144 7.04 -14.90 -3.75
N GLY A 145 6.98 -16.16 -3.33
CA GLY A 145 5.84 -16.76 -2.61
C GLY A 145 5.42 -16.01 -1.34
N PRO A 146 6.33 -15.63 -0.42
CA PRO A 146 5.96 -14.89 0.78
C PRO A 146 5.29 -13.54 0.47
N TYR A 147 5.75 -12.80 -0.54
CA TYR A 147 5.15 -11.54 -0.94
C TYR A 147 3.78 -11.76 -1.61
N SER A 148 3.68 -12.72 -2.52
CA SER A 148 2.42 -13.08 -3.17
C SER A 148 1.31 -13.39 -2.14
N ARG A 149 1.62 -14.22 -1.15
CA ARG A 149 0.66 -14.59 -0.09
C ARG A 149 0.24 -13.39 0.77
N ALA A 150 1.16 -12.50 1.12
CA ALA A 150 0.84 -11.26 1.82
C ALA A 150 -0.12 -10.40 1.00
N MET A 151 0.14 -10.23 -0.31
CA MET A 151 -0.68 -9.40 -1.19
C MET A 151 -2.12 -9.90 -1.38
N VAL A 152 -2.35 -11.22 -1.32
CA VAL A 152 -3.72 -11.77 -1.38
C VAL A 152 -4.59 -11.24 -0.23
N ARG A 153 -4.02 -11.16 0.97
CA ARG A 153 -4.73 -10.64 2.13
C ARG A 153 -4.87 -9.12 2.07
N ILE A 154 -3.77 -8.41 1.81
CA ILE A 154 -3.73 -6.95 1.73
C ILE A 154 -4.77 -6.45 0.73
N CYS A 155 -4.77 -6.91 -0.52
CA CYS A 155 -5.73 -6.47 -1.53
C CYS A 155 -7.20 -6.72 -1.15
N LYS A 156 -7.48 -7.76 -0.36
CA LYS A 156 -8.83 -8.03 0.13
C LYS A 156 -9.27 -6.99 1.17
N GLU A 157 -8.41 -6.62 2.08
CA GLU A 157 -8.66 -5.61 3.11
C GLU A 157 -8.72 -4.22 2.49
N GLU A 158 -7.84 -3.89 1.54
CA GLU A 158 -7.85 -2.64 0.77
C GLU A 158 -9.16 -2.38 0.01
N SER A 159 -9.78 -3.42 -0.54
CA SER A 159 -11.07 -3.26 -1.22
C SER A 159 -12.19 -2.79 -0.27
N PHE A 160 -12.08 -3.11 1.00
CA PHE A 160 -12.96 -2.59 2.04
C PHE A 160 -12.67 -1.11 2.33
N HIS A 161 -11.40 -0.71 2.39
CA HIS A 161 -10.97 0.67 2.61
C HIS A 161 -11.49 1.58 1.47
N GLN A 162 -11.30 1.16 0.23
CA GLN A 162 -11.82 1.89 -0.94
C GLN A 162 -13.33 2.10 -0.86
N ARG A 163 -14.08 1.05 -0.50
CA ARG A 163 -15.53 1.13 -0.35
C ARG A 163 -15.92 2.14 0.73
N GLN A 164 -15.22 2.16 1.87
CA GLN A 164 -15.48 3.12 2.95
C GLN A 164 -15.24 4.56 2.48
N GLY A 165 -14.17 4.80 1.75
CA GLY A 165 -13.91 6.11 1.15
C GLY A 165 -15.04 6.56 0.22
N TYR A 166 -15.47 5.69 -0.69
CA TYR A 166 -16.61 5.95 -1.57
C TYR A 166 -17.89 6.27 -0.79
N GLU A 167 -18.22 5.50 0.26
CA GLU A 167 -19.42 5.72 1.09
C GLU A 167 -19.39 7.08 1.80
N ILE A 168 -18.23 7.54 2.27
CA ILE A 168 -18.06 8.87 2.84
C ILE A 168 -18.38 9.93 1.78
N MET A 169 -17.79 9.85 0.61
CA MET A 169 -17.99 10.80 -0.49
C MET A 169 -19.43 10.82 -0.96
N ALA A 170 -20.04 9.65 -1.20
CA ALA A 170 -21.44 9.54 -1.59
C ALA A 170 -22.40 10.17 -0.57
N LYS A 171 -22.13 9.94 0.72
CA LYS A 171 -22.93 10.55 1.81
C LYS A 171 -22.80 12.07 1.84
N MET A 172 -21.59 12.61 1.64
CA MET A 172 -21.40 14.07 1.60
C MET A 172 -22.06 14.69 0.38
N MET A 173 -22.00 14.02 -0.78
CA MET A 173 -22.69 14.48 -2.00
C MET A 173 -24.23 14.43 -1.89
N ALA A 174 -24.78 13.57 -1.05
CA ALA A 174 -26.20 13.54 -0.74
C ALA A 174 -26.62 14.54 0.36
N GLY A 175 -25.67 15.26 0.93
CA GLY A 175 -25.88 16.20 2.03
C GLY A 175 -26.15 17.64 1.59
N THR A 176 -25.77 18.60 2.45
CA THR A 176 -25.93 20.03 2.20
C THR A 176 -25.02 20.52 1.05
N LYS A 177 -25.30 21.71 0.53
CA LYS A 177 -24.44 22.33 -0.49
C LYS A 177 -23.00 22.53 -0.02
N ASP A 178 -22.81 22.84 1.27
CA ASP A 178 -21.47 23.00 1.84
C ASP A 178 -20.74 21.63 1.89
N GLN A 179 -21.45 20.56 2.25
CA GLN A 179 -20.87 19.22 2.19
C GLN A 179 -20.50 18.78 0.77
N GLN A 180 -21.36 19.08 -0.20
CA GLN A 180 -21.07 18.83 -1.62
C GLN A 180 -19.85 19.61 -2.08
N ALA A 181 -19.75 20.89 -1.72
CA ALA A 181 -18.58 21.72 -2.06
C ALA A 181 -17.29 21.19 -1.42
N MET A 182 -17.34 20.77 -0.15
CA MET A 182 -16.19 20.13 0.53
C MET A 182 -15.77 18.84 -0.15
N ALA A 183 -16.72 18.00 -0.55
CA ALA A 183 -16.44 16.75 -1.25
C ALA A 183 -15.79 17.01 -2.61
N GLN A 184 -16.32 17.97 -3.39
CA GLN A 184 -15.74 18.34 -4.69
C GLN A 184 -14.33 18.94 -4.54
N ASP A 185 -14.10 19.78 -3.52
CA ASP A 185 -12.78 20.35 -3.25
C ASP A 185 -11.76 19.24 -2.89
N ALA A 186 -12.15 18.29 -2.04
CA ALA A 186 -11.29 17.15 -1.72
C ALA A 186 -10.96 16.30 -2.95
N MET A 187 -11.96 16.02 -3.81
CA MET A 187 -11.72 15.30 -5.07
C MET A 187 -10.73 16.04 -5.96
N ASN A 188 -10.86 17.35 -6.10
CA ASN A 188 -9.97 18.16 -6.93
C ASN A 188 -8.52 18.15 -6.40
N ARG A 189 -8.33 18.15 -5.08
CA ARG A 189 -7.00 18.11 -4.45
C ARG A 189 -6.35 16.74 -4.53
N TRP A 190 -7.10 15.65 -4.39
CA TRP A 190 -6.57 14.28 -4.32
C TRP A 190 -6.53 13.57 -5.67
N TRP A 191 -7.25 14.07 -6.70
CA TRP A 191 -7.30 13.45 -8.02
C TRP A 191 -5.92 13.30 -8.66
N TRP A 192 -5.20 14.40 -8.79
CA TRP A 192 -3.88 14.37 -9.43
C TRP A 192 -2.84 13.58 -8.63
N PRO A 193 -2.68 13.78 -7.32
CA PRO A 193 -1.79 12.96 -6.53
C PRO A 193 -2.08 11.45 -6.63
N ALA A 194 -3.34 11.04 -6.67
CA ALA A 194 -3.71 9.63 -6.84
C ALA A 194 -3.30 9.09 -8.23
N LEU A 195 -3.48 9.87 -9.30
CA LEU A 195 -3.02 9.49 -10.64
C LEU A 195 -1.50 9.32 -10.69
N MET A 196 -0.74 10.16 -10.00
CA MET A 196 0.72 10.07 -9.96
C MET A 196 1.23 8.79 -9.28
N MET A 197 0.39 8.04 -8.57
CA MET A 197 0.75 6.72 -8.04
C MET A 197 0.98 5.67 -9.13
N PHE A 198 0.49 5.88 -10.34
CA PHE A 198 0.73 5.00 -11.49
C PHE A 198 2.07 5.26 -12.20
N GLY A 199 2.83 6.24 -11.75
CA GLY A 199 4.10 6.62 -12.37
C GLY A 199 3.94 7.63 -13.51
N PRO A 200 5.03 7.92 -14.23
CA PRO A 200 5.00 8.82 -15.37
C PRO A 200 4.22 8.20 -16.54
N HIS A 201 3.86 9.03 -17.52
CA HIS A 201 3.25 8.57 -18.76
C HIS A 201 4.19 7.61 -19.51
N ASP A 202 3.66 6.58 -20.18
CA ASP A 202 4.45 5.53 -20.87
C ASP A 202 5.49 6.07 -21.86
N THR A 203 5.28 7.27 -22.39
CA THR A 203 6.24 7.94 -23.30
C THR A 203 7.42 8.59 -22.57
N ASP A 204 7.37 8.69 -21.23
CA ASP A 204 8.35 9.43 -20.41
C ASP A 204 9.20 8.47 -19.54
N SER A 205 9.05 7.16 -19.73
CA SER A 205 9.75 6.09 -19.00
C SER A 205 10.90 5.46 -19.76
#